data_7283adf3850a08c29f4dd5431eadf939
#
_entry.id   7283adf3850a08c29f4dd5431eadf939
#
_cell.length_a   1.000
_cell.length_b   1.000
_cell.length_c   1.000
_cell.angle_alpha   90.00
_cell.angle_beta   90.00
_cell.angle_gamma   90.00
#
_symmetry.space_group_name_H-M   'P 1'
#
loop_
_entity.id
_entity.type
_entity.pdbx_description
1 polymer ?
#
loop_
_entity_poly.entity_id
_entity_poly.type
_entity_poly.pdbx_seq_one_letter_code
_entity_poly.pdbx_strand_id
1 'polypeptide(L)'
;MRGWESYIRRVTPYTPGEQPAAERLIKLNTNENPYPPAPAVRQALMEMDTDRLRKYPDPASNVLVQALAKRYGVEENQVFVGVGSDDVLGMAFMTFFNSAKPVLFPDITYSFYPVWADLFRIPYE
;
A
#
# COMPACT_ATOMS: atom_id res chain seq x y z
N MET A 1 33.84 -6.16 -9.39
CA MET A 1 32.44 -5.64 -9.30
C MET A 1 32.16 -4.90 -10.59
N ARG A 2 31.05 -5.22 -11.28
CA ARG A 2 30.72 -4.51 -12.52
C ARG A 2 30.26 -3.09 -12.16
N GLY A 3 30.62 -2.08 -12.98
CA GLY A 3 30.38 -0.66 -12.62
C GLY A 3 28.94 -0.30 -12.23
N TRP A 4 27.92 -0.97 -12.80
CA TRP A 4 26.50 -0.74 -12.48
C TRP A 4 26.08 -1.30 -11.11
N GLU A 5 26.79 -2.28 -10.57
CA GLU A 5 26.45 -2.90 -9.27
C GLU A 5 26.57 -1.90 -8.10
N SER A 6 27.40 -0.85 -8.28
CA SER A 6 27.54 0.22 -7.29
C SER A 6 26.30 1.11 -7.15
N TYR A 7 25.42 1.09 -8.15
CA TYR A 7 24.17 1.87 -8.16
C TYR A 7 22.97 1.10 -7.60
N ILE A 8 23.12 -0.22 -7.38
CA ILE A 8 22.06 -1.03 -6.81
C ILE A 8 21.85 -0.63 -5.35
N ARG A 9 20.62 -0.30 -4.99
CA ARG A 9 20.24 -0.07 -3.61
C ARG A 9 20.14 -1.40 -2.89
N ARG A 10 20.80 -1.51 -1.75
CA ARG A 10 20.73 -2.67 -0.88
C ARG A 10 19.85 -2.29 0.31
N VAL A 11 18.67 -2.82 0.32
CA VAL A 11 17.68 -2.61 1.39
C VAL A 11 17.43 -3.94 2.07
N THR A 12 17.30 -3.94 3.38
CA THR A 12 16.83 -5.13 4.11
C THR A 12 15.36 -5.33 3.76
N PRO A 13 14.98 -6.45 3.11
CA PRO A 13 13.60 -6.64 2.71
C PRO A 13 12.69 -6.84 3.92
N TYR A 14 11.43 -6.50 3.75
CA TYR A 14 10.38 -6.84 4.69
C TYR A 14 10.33 -8.37 4.90
N THR A 15 10.24 -8.79 6.16
CA THR A 15 10.02 -10.19 6.52
C THR A 15 8.54 -10.38 6.85
N PRO A 16 7.79 -11.14 6.03
CA PRO A 16 6.39 -11.44 6.33
C PRO A 16 6.22 -12.17 7.66
N GLY A 17 5.12 -11.89 8.34
CA GLY A 17 4.74 -12.67 9.53
C GLY A 17 4.50 -14.16 9.18
N GLU A 18 4.53 -15.01 10.20
CA GLU A 18 4.27 -16.44 10.04
C GLU A 18 2.93 -16.70 9.34
N GLN A 19 2.92 -17.65 8.42
CA GLN A 19 1.74 -18.12 7.70
C GLN A 19 1.60 -19.65 7.85
N PRO A 20 1.24 -20.14 9.05
CA PRO A 20 1.09 -21.56 9.29
C PRO A 20 -0.10 -22.14 8.51
N ALA A 21 0.06 -23.35 7.98
CA ALA A 21 -0.93 -24.07 7.18
C ALA A 21 -1.91 -24.93 8.03
N ALA A 22 -2.12 -24.62 9.29
CA ALA A 22 -3.00 -25.40 10.17
C ALA A 22 -4.49 -25.15 9.86
N GLU A 23 -5.31 -26.21 9.80
CA GLU A 23 -6.74 -26.13 9.48
C GLU A 23 -7.58 -25.36 10.52
N ARG A 24 -7.11 -25.25 11.77
CA ARG A 24 -7.78 -24.50 12.84
C ARG A 24 -6.80 -23.56 13.50
N LEU A 25 -6.67 -22.38 12.91
CA LEU A 25 -5.77 -21.35 13.39
C LEU A 25 -6.55 -20.09 13.75
N ILE A 26 -6.30 -19.55 14.93
CA ILE A 26 -6.72 -18.18 15.26
C ILE A 26 -5.59 -17.25 14.82
N LYS A 27 -5.76 -16.61 13.68
CA LYS A 27 -4.78 -15.69 13.10
C LYS A 27 -4.96 -14.30 13.68
N LEU A 28 -3.94 -13.79 14.39
CA LEU A 28 -3.95 -12.47 15.03
C LEU A 28 -2.87 -11.52 14.48
N ASN A 29 -2.12 -11.96 13.47
CA ASN A 29 -1.10 -11.15 12.80
C ASN A 29 -1.65 -10.52 11.52
N THR A 30 -0.89 -9.57 10.93
CA THR A 30 -1.15 -8.91 9.64
C THR A 30 -2.44 -8.06 9.56
N ASN A 31 -3.15 -7.85 10.67
CA ASN A 31 -4.36 -7.02 10.75
C ASN A 31 -5.46 -7.40 9.74
N GLU A 32 -5.57 -8.67 9.40
CA GLU A 32 -6.62 -9.14 8.51
C GLU A 32 -8.00 -8.99 9.15
N ASN A 33 -8.97 -8.55 8.36
CA ASN A 33 -10.34 -8.44 8.82
C ASN A 33 -10.96 -9.85 8.96
N PRO A 34 -11.44 -10.26 10.15
CA PRO A 34 -12.04 -11.57 10.36
C PRO A 34 -13.44 -11.71 9.72
N TYR A 35 -14.04 -10.62 9.28
CA TYR A 35 -15.35 -10.61 8.66
C TYR A 35 -15.25 -10.58 7.14
N PRO A 36 -16.09 -11.32 6.44
CA PRO A 36 -16.15 -11.25 4.97
C PRO A 36 -16.64 -9.86 4.53
N PRO A 37 -16.38 -9.48 3.27
CA PRO A 37 -16.93 -8.25 2.72
C PRO A 37 -18.47 -8.27 2.68
N ALA A 38 -19.09 -7.10 2.64
CA ALA A 38 -20.54 -6.98 2.56
C ALA A 38 -21.11 -7.75 1.35
N PRO A 39 -22.33 -8.32 1.45
CA PRO A 39 -22.95 -9.09 0.36
C PRO A 39 -22.97 -8.35 -0.99
N ALA A 40 -23.16 -7.04 -0.97
CA ALA A 40 -23.14 -6.20 -2.18
C ALA A 40 -21.80 -6.22 -2.91
N VAL A 41 -20.68 -6.38 -2.20
CA VAL A 41 -19.35 -6.51 -2.83
C VAL A 41 -19.26 -7.81 -3.61
N ARG A 42 -19.72 -8.91 -3.02
CA ARG A 42 -19.79 -10.20 -3.70
C ARG A 42 -20.65 -10.13 -4.96
N GLN A 43 -21.83 -9.51 -4.85
CA GLN A 43 -22.73 -9.34 -5.99
C GLN A 43 -22.06 -8.52 -7.10
N ALA A 44 -21.45 -7.39 -6.79
CA ALA A 44 -20.76 -6.56 -7.76
C ALA A 44 -19.62 -7.30 -8.49
N LEU A 45 -18.89 -8.17 -7.79
CA LEU A 45 -17.85 -9.00 -8.39
C LEU A 45 -18.42 -10.07 -9.33
N MET A 46 -19.57 -10.66 -8.98
CA MET A 46 -20.25 -11.66 -9.82
C MET A 46 -20.88 -11.06 -11.08
N GLU A 47 -21.33 -9.82 -11.01
CA GLU A 47 -21.94 -9.09 -12.12
C GLU A 47 -20.93 -8.32 -12.98
N MET A 48 -19.65 -8.34 -12.60
CA MET A 48 -18.62 -7.62 -13.32
C MET A 48 -18.45 -8.17 -14.74
N ASP A 49 -18.55 -7.27 -15.72
CA ASP A 49 -18.21 -7.58 -17.12
C ASP A 49 -16.72 -7.80 -17.28
N THR A 50 -16.31 -9.07 -17.38
CA THR A 50 -14.92 -9.48 -17.51
C THR A 50 -14.27 -9.05 -18.83
N ASP A 51 -15.05 -8.76 -19.88
CA ASP A 51 -14.53 -8.24 -21.14
C ASP A 51 -13.87 -6.86 -20.98
N ARG A 52 -14.23 -6.14 -19.94
CA ARG A 52 -13.60 -4.86 -19.59
C ARG A 52 -12.15 -5.00 -19.13
N LEU A 53 -11.76 -6.17 -18.59
CA LEU A 53 -10.39 -6.42 -18.11
C LEU A 53 -9.33 -6.38 -19.22
N ARG A 54 -9.72 -6.51 -20.49
CA ARG A 54 -8.82 -6.33 -21.63
C ARG A 54 -8.47 -4.87 -21.95
N LYS A 55 -9.13 -3.92 -21.29
CA LYS A 55 -8.94 -2.49 -21.51
C LYS A 55 -8.17 -1.88 -20.34
N TYR A 56 -7.46 -0.80 -20.61
CA TYR A 56 -6.88 -0.02 -19.52
C TYR A 56 -7.97 0.52 -18.61
N PRO A 57 -7.74 0.51 -17.29
CA PRO A 57 -8.63 1.17 -16.34
C PRO A 57 -8.58 2.69 -16.50
N ASP A 58 -9.50 3.39 -15.84
CA ASP A 58 -9.41 4.84 -15.68
C ASP A 58 -8.13 5.19 -14.88
N PRO A 59 -7.18 5.93 -15.47
CA PRO A 59 -5.89 6.22 -14.84
C PRO A 59 -5.99 7.07 -13.58
N ALA A 60 -7.08 7.82 -13.42
CA ALA A 60 -7.33 8.64 -12.24
C ALA A 60 -8.26 7.95 -11.22
N SER A 61 -8.78 6.76 -11.54
CA SER A 61 -9.77 6.04 -10.67
C SER A 61 -10.94 6.92 -10.23
N ASN A 62 -11.45 7.78 -11.13
CA ASN A 62 -12.41 8.84 -10.80
C ASN A 62 -13.63 8.34 -10.01
N VAL A 63 -14.20 7.20 -10.37
CA VAL A 63 -15.36 6.63 -9.66
C VAL A 63 -15.04 6.35 -8.19
N LEU A 64 -13.84 5.82 -7.91
CA LEU A 64 -13.40 5.54 -6.53
C LEU A 64 -13.08 6.83 -5.79
N VAL A 65 -12.37 7.76 -6.43
CA VAL A 65 -12.03 9.07 -5.85
C VAL A 65 -13.28 9.81 -5.44
N GLN A 66 -14.29 9.91 -6.29
CA GLN A 66 -15.58 10.56 -6.00
C GLN A 66 -16.31 9.88 -4.84
N ALA A 67 -16.33 8.55 -4.81
CA ALA A 67 -16.98 7.82 -3.73
C ALA A 67 -16.29 8.05 -2.38
N LEU A 68 -14.94 8.07 -2.36
CA LEU A 68 -14.15 8.34 -1.16
C LEU A 68 -14.30 9.79 -0.71
N ALA A 69 -14.19 10.76 -1.62
CA ALA A 69 -14.38 12.18 -1.33
C ALA A 69 -15.75 12.42 -0.68
N LYS A 70 -16.82 11.88 -1.26
CA LYS A 70 -18.16 11.94 -0.69
C LYS A 70 -18.24 11.27 0.68
N ARG A 71 -17.61 10.09 0.84
CA ARG A 71 -17.65 9.33 2.10
C ARG A 71 -16.96 10.06 3.25
N TYR A 72 -15.87 10.74 2.98
CA TYR A 72 -15.06 11.43 3.98
C TYR A 72 -15.34 12.93 4.09
N GLY A 73 -16.18 13.50 3.23
CA GLY A 73 -16.52 14.92 3.23
C GLY A 73 -15.36 15.80 2.83
N VAL A 74 -14.55 15.36 1.88
CA VAL A 74 -13.40 16.10 1.34
C VAL A 74 -13.58 16.35 -0.16
N GLU A 75 -12.75 17.24 -0.74
CA GLU A 75 -12.74 17.48 -2.18
C GLU A 75 -12.04 16.33 -2.93
N GLU A 76 -12.40 16.10 -4.19
CA GLU A 76 -11.80 15.04 -5.03
C GLU A 76 -10.28 15.21 -5.18
N ASN A 77 -9.77 16.42 -5.23
CA ASN A 77 -8.34 16.73 -5.31
C ASN A 77 -7.58 16.49 -3.98
N GLN A 78 -8.27 16.11 -2.93
CA GLN A 78 -7.69 15.75 -1.64
C GLN A 78 -7.65 14.22 -1.45
N VAL A 79 -7.99 13.45 -2.47
CA VAL A 79 -8.01 11.98 -2.44
C VAL A 79 -6.99 11.44 -3.42
N PHE A 80 -6.08 10.62 -2.92
CA PHE A 80 -5.16 9.84 -3.73
C PHE A 80 -5.41 8.35 -3.52
N VAL A 81 -5.46 7.58 -4.59
CA VAL A 81 -5.65 6.13 -4.56
C VAL A 81 -4.51 5.42 -5.26
N GLY A 82 -4.12 4.26 -4.74
CA GLY A 82 -3.06 3.42 -5.28
C GLY A 82 -3.37 1.93 -5.10
N VAL A 83 -2.44 1.09 -5.47
CA VAL A 83 -2.56 -0.37 -5.39
C VAL A 83 -2.21 -0.86 -3.98
N GLY A 84 -3.07 -0.52 -3.02
CA GLY A 84 -2.87 -0.83 -1.61
C GLY A 84 -2.07 0.23 -0.85
N SER A 85 -2.02 0.08 0.48
CA SER A 85 -1.36 1.06 1.36
C SER A 85 0.14 1.16 1.13
N ASP A 86 0.81 0.08 0.77
CA ASP A 86 2.26 0.08 0.55
C ASP A 86 2.65 0.93 -0.65
N ASP A 87 1.89 0.85 -1.73
CA ASP A 87 2.09 1.69 -2.91
C ASP A 87 1.89 3.18 -2.57
N VAL A 88 0.79 3.50 -1.89
CA VAL A 88 0.49 4.88 -1.47
C VAL A 88 1.55 5.42 -0.50
N LEU A 89 2.00 4.61 0.47
CA LEU A 89 3.05 4.98 1.41
C LEU A 89 4.40 5.18 0.70
N GLY A 90 4.78 4.26 -0.20
CA GLY A 90 6.00 4.41 -0.98
C GLY A 90 6.02 5.71 -1.79
N MET A 91 4.90 6.05 -2.45
CA MET A 91 4.76 7.32 -3.16
C MET A 91 4.81 8.52 -2.22
N ALA A 92 4.20 8.43 -1.03
CA ALA A 92 4.24 9.49 -0.04
C ALA A 92 5.67 9.75 0.47
N PHE A 93 6.42 8.69 0.78
CA PHE A 93 7.84 8.81 1.18
C PHE A 93 8.67 9.49 0.09
N MET A 94 8.53 9.04 -1.15
CA MET A 94 9.25 9.62 -2.28
C MET A 94 8.89 11.09 -2.55
N THR A 95 7.62 11.46 -2.34
CA THR A 95 7.12 12.79 -2.73
C THR A 95 7.30 13.83 -1.63
N PHE A 96 6.97 13.48 -0.38
CA PHE A 96 6.87 14.46 0.70
C PHE A 96 8.03 14.41 1.68
N PHE A 97 8.71 13.27 1.81
CA PHE A 97 9.74 13.09 2.84
C PHE A 97 11.17 12.99 2.28
N ASN A 98 11.34 13.14 0.99
CA ASN A 98 12.65 13.09 0.35
C ASN A 98 13.45 14.36 0.62
N SER A 99 13.97 14.49 1.84
CA SER A 99 14.76 15.63 2.29
C SER A 99 15.92 15.19 3.17
N ALA A 100 16.77 16.15 3.58
CA ALA A 100 17.84 15.91 4.55
C ALA A 100 17.37 15.87 6.00
N LYS A 101 16.08 16.17 6.27
CA LYS A 101 15.50 16.07 7.60
C LYS A 101 15.02 14.66 7.84
N PRO A 102 15.24 14.08 9.05
CA PRO A 102 14.78 12.74 9.34
C PRO A 102 13.25 12.66 9.41
N VAL A 103 12.73 11.53 8.96
CA VAL A 103 11.35 11.13 9.25
C VAL A 103 11.33 10.46 10.61
N LEU A 104 10.35 10.79 11.44
CA LEU A 104 10.22 10.26 12.78
C LEU A 104 9.10 9.22 12.83
N PHE A 105 9.38 8.06 13.39
CA PHE A 105 8.36 7.05 13.69
C PHE A 105 8.76 6.21 14.91
N PRO A 106 7.79 5.63 15.64
CA PRO A 106 8.07 4.78 16.78
C PRO A 106 8.95 3.56 16.42
N ASP A 107 9.74 3.07 17.37
CA ASP A 107 10.55 1.86 17.22
C ASP A 107 9.68 0.60 16.99
N ILE A 108 8.48 0.57 17.59
CA ILE A 108 7.46 -0.45 17.33
C ILE A 108 6.40 0.16 16.41
N THR A 109 6.55 -0.10 15.13
CA THR A 109 5.71 0.51 14.09
C THR A 109 5.49 -0.42 12.90
N TYR A 110 4.87 0.10 11.84
CA TYR A 110 4.74 -0.63 10.59
C TYR A 110 6.10 -0.85 9.93
N SER A 111 6.48 -2.09 9.79
CA SER A 111 7.84 -2.51 9.41
C SER A 111 8.29 -2.09 8.00
N PHE A 112 7.40 -1.54 7.18
CA PHE A 112 7.76 -0.96 5.89
C PHE A 112 8.29 0.47 5.97
N TYR A 113 8.11 1.21 7.07
CA TYR A 113 8.63 2.57 7.17
C TYR A 113 10.16 2.63 7.00
N PRO A 114 10.95 1.84 7.74
CA PRO A 114 12.39 1.78 7.49
C PRO A 114 12.74 1.30 6.07
N VAL A 115 11.97 0.37 5.50
CA VAL A 115 12.21 -0.14 4.14
C VAL A 115 12.08 0.98 3.10
N TRP A 116 11.04 1.81 3.20
CA TRP A 116 10.88 2.96 2.30
C TRP A 116 11.93 4.03 2.54
N ALA A 117 12.25 4.33 3.80
CA ALA A 117 13.28 5.29 4.14
C ALA A 117 14.65 4.87 3.57
N ASP A 118 15.06 3.62 3.74
CA ASP A 118 16.30 3.07 3.19
C ASP A 118 16.30 3.06 1.65
N LEU A 119 15.18 2.63 1.05
CA LEU A 119 15.04 2.58 -0.40
C LEU A 119 15.24 3.95 -1.04
N PHE A 120 14.68 4.98 -0.44
CA PHE A 120 14.76 6.35 -0.95
C PHE A 120 15.92 7.15 -0.35
N ARG A 121 16.71 6.56 0.56
CA ARG A 121 17.82 7.23 1.28
C ARG A 121 17.35 8.44 2.07
N ILE A 122 16.21 8.32 2.69
CA ILE A 122 15.64 9.33 3.58
C ILE A 122 16.16 9.03 4.98
N PRO A 123 16.77 9.99 5.67
CA PRO A 123 17.17 9.79 7.06
C PRO A 123 15.92 9.58 7.94
N TYR A 124 16.05 8.75 8.99
CA TYR A 124 14.97 8.52 9.94
C TYR A 124 15.48 8.26 11.36
N GLU A 125 14.67 8.52 12.34
CA GLU A 125 14.91 8.31 13.78
C GLU A 125 13.70 7.63 14.44
#